data_5ca990e1e7434c7079cce56415ebd4dd
#
_entry.id   5ca990e1e7434c7079cce56415ebd4dd
#
_cell.length_a   1.000
_cell.length_b   1.000
_cell.length_c   1.000
_cell.angle_alpha   90.00
_cell.angle_beta   90.00
_cell.angle_gamma   90.00
#
_symmetry.space_group_name_H-M   'P 1'
#
loop_
_entity.id
_entity.type
_entity.pdbx_description
1 polymer ?
#
loop_
_entity_poly.entity_id
_entity_poly.type
_entity_poly.pdbx_seq_one_letter_code
_entity_poly.pdbx_strand_id
1 'polypeptide(L)'
;MEIPSFNALIQKSIIDHWDMDALTDYKGATLQFHDVARKIEKLHIMFENSGVVKGDKIALCGRNSANWAVAFLATLTYGAVAVPILHEFMPEQIHNIVNHSDAKLLFVGDVVATQIDATKMPGLEGIIYIPDYSLVVSRTDKLTYAREHLNEMFGIKFPKYFRKEHVHYYIEENPDQIALINYTSGTTGFSKGVMVPYRALWSNFDFAMSVLPKEIKAGDPIISILPLAHMYGMAFEFLFEVLSGCHIFFLTRIPSPAIIAEAFSRIKPAIIIAVPLIIEKIIRKKVFPKIQNNRMRMLLHMPVISKKVREKICEQVSQAFGGNFYEIIIGGAAFNKEVESFLHGIGFKYTVGYGATECAPIICYEDYKYFVPGSCGKAAKNMMVKIDSLDPENVPGEILAKGPNVMLGYYKNEEATRNTIDKDGWYHTGDLGTMDGDGNVYIKGRSKNMLLGASGQNIYPEEIEDKLNSLALVSESVVIQKGNKLIGLVHPDYDEAQTLNLGEKELTDIMEQNRQELNTMVPAYCKVSEIRIHKEEFEKTPKKSIKRFLYTE
;
A
#
# COMPACT_ATOMS: atom_id res chain seq x y z
N MET A 1 -2.48 23.75 16.35
CA MET A 1 -1.21 23.00 16.55
C MET A 1 -0.27 23.44 15.46
N GLU A 2 0.93 23.87 15.80
CA GLU A 2 1.94 24.23 14.82
C GLU A 2 2.48 22.93 14.19
N ILE A 3 2.35 22.80 12.85
CA ILE A 3 2.82 21.62 12.10
C ILE A 3 4.28 21.89 11.74
N PRO A 4 5.23 21.08 12.24
CA PRO A 4 6.63 21.25 11.91
C PRO A 4 6.91 20.92 10.44
N SER A 5 7.99 21.47 9.88
CA SER A 5 8.46 21.14 8.54
C SER A 5 8.77 19.64 8.43
N PHE A 6 8.17 18.98 7.45
CA PHE A 6 8.43 17.56 7.18
C PHE A 6 9.85 17.33 6.68
N ASN A 7 10.36 18.24 5.84
CA ASN A 7 11.74 18.20 5.36
C ASN A 7 12.75 18.45 6.49
N ALA A 8 12.40 19.25 7.52
CA ALA A 8 13.23 19.38 8.71
C ALA A 8 13.31 18.06 9.51
N LEU A 9 12.23 17.27 9.55
CA LEU A 9 12.27 15.94 10.16
C LEU A 9 13.18 15.00 9.38
N ILE A 10 13.14 15.01 8.04
CA ILE A 10 14.06 14.23 7.19
C ILE A 10 15.52 14.67 7.46
N GLN A 11 15.78 15.97 7.45
CA GLN A 11 17.11 16.52 7.72
C GLN A 11 17.63 16.07 9.09
N LYS A 12 16.79 16.21 10.12
CA LYS A 12 17.14 15.81 11.48
C LYS A 12 17.45 14.32 11.56
N SER A 13 16.62 13.45 11.01
CA SER A 13 16.86 12.01 11.02
C SER A 13 18.18 11.63 10.36
N ILE A 14 18.47 12.20 9.19
CA ILE A 14 19.73 11.95 8.48
C ILE A 14 20.96 12.38 9.31
N ILE A 15 20.88 13.53 9.98
CA ILE A 15 21.97 14.05 10.82
C ILE A 15 22.15 13.21 12.09
N ASP A 16 21.05 12.84 12.74
CA ASP A 16 21.06 12.09 14.00
C ASP A 16 21.59 10.66 13.82
N HIS A 17 21.32 10.03 12.66
CA HIS A 17 21.68 8.63 12.38
C HIS A 17 22.83 8.48 11.40
N TRP A 18 23.68 9.51 11.25
CA TRP A 18 24.69 9.71 10.21
C TRP A 18 25.51 8.46 9.82
N ASP A 19 26.01 7.72 10.80
CA ASP A 19 26.88 6.55 10.61
C ASP A 19 26.12 5.21 10.67
N MET A 20 24.79 5.25 10.72
CA MET A 20 23.95 4.05 10.75
C MET A 20 23.58 3.59 9.34
N ASP A 21 23.37 2.28 9.20
CA ASP A 21 22.83 1.72 7.96
C ASP A 21 21.40 2.20 7.75
N ALA A 22 21.07 2.65 6.54
CA ALA A 22 19.80 3.25 6.20
C ALA A 22 19.01 2.44 5.17
N LEU A 23 19.59 2.23 3.99
CA LEU A 23 18.90 1.65 2.84
C LEU A 23 19.73 0.53 2.22
N THR A 24 19.14 -0.66 2.08
CA THR A 24 19.79 -1.82 1.47
C THR A 24 18.93 -2.41 0.36
N ASP A 25 19.48 -2.58 -0.81
CA ASP A 25 18.90 -3.45 -1.82
C ASP A 25 19.15 -4.91 -1.40
N TYR A 26 18.09 -5.68 -1.16
CA TYR A 26 18.22 -7.05 -0.62
C TYR A 26 19.17 -7.90 -1.46
N LYS A 27 20.21 -8.45 -0.82
CA LYS A 27 21.36 -9.13 -1.43
C LYS A 27 22.26 -8.20 -2.29
N GLY A 28 22.17 -6.89 -2.11
CA GLY A 28 22.96 -5.86 -2.79
C GLY A 28 23.71 -4.96 -1.81
N ALA A 29 23.98 -3.74 -2.26
CA ALA A 29 24.72 -2.75 -1.48
C ALA A 29 23.84 -2.10 -0.39
N THR A 30 24.49 -1.71 0.71
CA THR A 30 23.92 -0.90 1.78
C THR A 30 24.42 0.53 1.66
N LEU A 31 23.51 1.49 1.85
CA LEU A 31 23.81 2.91 2.03
C LEU A 31 23.62 3.27 3.50
N GLN A 32 24.59 3.92 4.10
CA GLN A 32 24.44 4.56 5.39
C GLN A 32 23.73 5.92 5.23
N PHE A 33 23.22 6.52 6.32
CA PHE A 33 22.52 7.80 6.24
C PHE A 33 23.42 8.90 5.63
N HIS A 34 24.72 8.89 5.88
CA HIS A 34 25.64 9.83 5.23
C HIS A 34 25.80 9.60 3.72
N ASP A 35 25.67 8.36 3.24
CA ASP A 35 25.66 8.07 1.80
C ASP A 35 24.38 8.57 1.15
N VAL A 36 23.24 8.39 1.85
CA VAL A 36 21.94 8.94 1.44
C VAL A 36 22.04 10.46 1.32
N ALA A 37 22.54 11.14 2.36
CA ALA A 37 22.74 12.59 2.36
C ALA A 37 23.61 13.07 1.18
N ARG A 38 24.75 12.41 0.96
CA ARG A 38 25.65 12.73 -0.14
C ARG A 38 25.01 12.55 -1.52
N LYS A 39 24.24 11.49 -1.70
CA LYS A 39 23.49 11.25 -2.95
C LYS A 39 22.38 12.29 -3.15
N ILE A 40 21.63 12.63 -2.10
CA ILE A 40 20.62 13.69 -2.14
C ILE A 40 21.28 15.02 -2.57
N GLU A 41 22.39 15.40 -1.95
CA GLU A 41 23.09 16.64 -2.28
C GLU A 41 23.57 16.66 -3.74
N LYS A 42 24.09 15.54 -4.26
CA LYS A 42 24.43 15.44 -5.68
C LYS A 42 23.21 15.65 -6.59
N LEU A 43 22.08 15.09 -6.24
CA LEU A 43 20.85 15.31 -7.01
C LEU A 43 20.36 16.75 -6.90
N HIS A 44 20.47 17.40 -5.72
CA HIS A 44 20.18 18.83 -5.57
C HIS A 44 21.06 19.70 -6.47
N ILE A 45 22.38 19.43 -6.52
CA ILE A 45 23.31 20.14 -7.43
C ILE A 45 22.89 19.92 -8.89
N MET A 46 22.49 18.70 -9.26
CA MET A 46 22.02 18.41 -10.61
C MET A 46 20.71 19.16 -10.93
N PHE A 47 19.74 19.19 -10.00
CA PHE A 47 18.46 19.90 -10.18
C PHE A 47 18.70 21.41 -10.33
N GLU A 48 19.48 22.00 -9.44
CA GLU A 48 19.81 23.42 -9.45
C GLU A 48 20.45 23.83 -10.79
N ASN A 49 21.45 23.08 -11.25
CA ASN A 49 22.20 23.40 -12.48
C ASN A 49 21.44 23.00 -13.76
N SER A 50 20.43 22.13 -13.69
CA SER A 50 19.55 21.83 -14.83
C SER A 50 18.39 22.81 -14.98
N GLY A 51 18.18 23.71 -14.01
CA GLY A 51 17.10 24.71 -14.05
C GLY A 51 15.79 24.24 -13.46
N VAL A 52 15.79 23.16 -12.67
CA VAL A 52 14.65 22.76 -11.85
C VAL A 52 14.47 23.78 -10.72
N VAL A 53 13.25 24.24 -10.51
CA VAL A 53 12.90 25.16 -9.42
C VAL A 53 11.91 24.49 -8.44
N LYS A 54 11.77 25.11 -7.26
CA LYS A 54 10.79 24.65 -6.24
C LYS A 54 9.38 24.61 -6.83
N GLY A 55 8.65 23.56 -6.56
CA GLY A 55 7.31 23.31 -7.10
C GLY A 55 7.27 22.66 -8.49
N ASP A 56 8.41 22.53 -9.18
CA ASP A 56 8.49 21.70 -10.39
C ASP A 56 8.21 20.23 -10.06
N LYS A 57 7.63 19.51 -11.01
CA LYS A 57 7.28 18.09 -10.82
C LYS A 57 8.38 17.22 -11.36
N ILE A 58 8.75 16.21 -10.55
CA ILE A 58 9.73 15.18 -10.89
C ILE A 58 9.04 13.83 -10.75
N ALA A 59 8.92 13.12 -11.86
CA ALA A 59 8.30 11.79 -11.90
C ALA A 59 9.32 10.70 -11.58
N LEU A 60 8.87 9.65 -10.88
CA LEU A 60 9.68 8.49 -10.51
C LEU A 60 8.90 7.21 -10.84
N CYS A 61 9.42 6.38 -11.73
CA CYS A 61 8.79 5.15 -12.16
C CYS A 61 9.80 4.00 -12.18
N GLY A 62 9.77 3.15 -11.16
CA GLY A 62 10.69 2.04 -11.02
C GLY A 62 10.30 1.12 -9.87
N ARG A 63 10.98 -0.03 -9.77
CA ARG A 63 10.88 -0.91 -8.62
C ARG A 63 11.49 -0.26 -7.38
N ASN A 64 11.08 -0.74 -6.21
CA ASN A 64 11.69 -0.34 -4.95
C ASN A 64 13.20 -0.58 -5.00
N SER A 65 13.97 0.43 -4.64
CA SER A 65 15.42 0.36 -4.50
C SER A 65 15.95 1.52 -3.67
N ALA A 66 17.15 1.38 -3.12
CA ALA A 66 17.81 2.45 -2.38
C ALA A 66 17.96 3.73 -3.22
N ASN A 67 18.28 3.59 -4.51
CA ASN A 67 18.39 4.75 -5.38
C ASN A 67 17.03 5.39 -5.72
N TRP A 68 15.94 4.61 -5.84
CA TRP A 68 14.59 5.16 -5.97
C TRP A 68 14.23 6.00 -4.74
N ALA A 69 14.49 5.45 -3.55
CA ALA A 69 14.25 6.13 -2.28
C ALA A 69 15.05 7.43 -2.16
N VAL A 70 16.33 7.42 -2.52
CA VAL A 70 17.18 8.62 -2.55
C VAL A 70 16.64 9.66 -3.52
N ALA A 71 16.24 9.28 -4.75
CA ALA A 71 15.69 10.21 -5.74
C ALA A 71 14.37 10.85 -5.25
N PHE A 72 13.53 10.09 -4.57
CA PHE A 72 12.31 10.58 -3.96
C PHE A 72 12.59 11.58 -2.82
N LEU A 73 13.49 11.23 -1.89
CA LEU A 73 13.89 12.14 -0.80
C LEU A 73 14.55 13.42 -1.34
N ALA A 74 15.40 13.29 -2.35
CA ALA A 74 16.02 14.44 -3.01
C ALA A 74 14.97 15.37 -3.62
N THR A 75 13.92 14.82 -4.23
CA THR A 75 12.83 15.60 -4.80
C THR A 75 12.08 16.40 -3.73
N LEU A 76 11.68 15.75 -2.63
CA LEU A 76 10.98 16.42 -1.52
C LEU A 76 11.86 17.47 -0.86
N THR A 77 13.10 17.12 -0.51
CA THR A 77 14.02 17.97 0.24
C THR A 77 14.60 19.11 -0.58
N TYR A 78 14.47 19.06 -1.91
CA TYR A 78 14.72 20.20 -2.82
C TYR A 78 13.56 21.20 -2.84
N GLY A 79 12.36 20.78 -2.42
CA GLY A 79 11.12 21.53 -2.56
C GLY A 79 10.43 21.36 -3.91
N ALA A 80 10.81 20.35 -4.68
CA ALA A 80 10.10 19.91 -5.88
C ALA A 80 8.95 18.98 -5.50
N VAL A 81 7.99 18.78 -6.39
CA VAL A 81 6.83 17.92 -6.20
C VAL A 81 7.12 16.55 -6.77
N ALA A 82 7.09 15.51 -5.95
CA ALA A 82 7.28 14.14 -6.40
C ALA A 82 6.02 13.61 -7.12
N VAL A 83 6.23 12.88 -8.22
CA VAL A 83 5.15 12.17 -8.93
C VAL A 83 5.53 10.68 -9.01
N PRO A 84 5.28 9.93 -7.92
CA PRO A 84 5.57 8.51 -7.90
C PRO A 84 4.57 7.75 -8.78
N ILE A 85 5.11 6.95 -9.70
CA ILE A 85 4.33 6.18 -10.69
C ILE A 85 4.60 4.70 -10.48
N LEU A 86 3.55 3.89 -10.39
CA LEU A 86 3.68 2.44 -10.30
C LEU A 86 4.32 1.89 -11.58
N HIS A 87 5.39 1.13 -11.43
CA HIS A 87 6.11 0.52 -12.56
C HIS A 87 5.30 -0.59 -13.28
N GLU A 88 4.19 -1.01 -12.68
CA GLU A 88 3.22 -1.97 -13.24
C GLU A 88 2.17 -1.31 -14.15
N PHE A 89 2.16 0.02 -14.26
CA PHE A 89 1.31 0.71 -15.24
C PHE A 89 1.77 0.41 -16.67
N MET A 90 0.81 0.34 -17.59
CA MET A 90 1.11 0.23 -19.01
C MET A 90 1.86 1.47 -19.51
N PRO A 91 2.75 1.35 -20.52
CA PRO A 91 3.52 2.50 -21.04
C PRO A 91 2.68 3.72 -21.35
N GLU A 92 1.51 3.56 -21.98
CA GLU A 92 0.60 4.66 -22.28
C GLU A 92 0.09 5.38 -21.03
N GLN A 93 -0.15 4.64 -19.95
CA GLN A 93 -0.57 5.24 -18.69
C GLN A 93 0.56 6.05 -18.06
N ILE A 94 1.81 5.54 -18.15
CA ILE A 94 2.99 6.28 -17.67
C ILE A 94 3.16 7.57 -18.48
N HIS A 95 3.10 7.52 -19.82
CA HIS A 95 3.18 8.70 -20.68
C HIS A 95 2.10 9.74 -20.32
N ASN A 96 0.86 9.27 -20.14
CA ASN A 96 -0.27 10.15 -19.79
C ASN A 96 -0.08 10.81 -18.43
N ILE A 97 0.41 10.07 -17.41
CA ILE A 97 0.67 10.62 -16.06
C ILE A 97 1.78 11.66 -16.11
N VAL A 98 2.87 11.37 -16.80
CA VAL A 98 4.01 12.31 -16.97
C VAL A 98 3.55 13.60 -17.63
N ASN A 99 2.77 13.50 -18.74
CA ASN A 99 2.25 14.67 -19.43
C ASN A 99 1.21 15.42 -18.58
N HIS A 100 0.26 14.72 -17.96
CA HIS A 100 -0.78 15.35 -17.13
C HIS A 100 -0.20 16.07 -15.91
N SER A 101 0.85 15.50 -15.30
CA SER A 101 1.52 16.11 -14.14
C SER A 101 2.42 17.29 -14.48
N ASP A 102 2.70 17.56 -15.75
CA ASP A 102 3.72 18.52 -16.21
C ASP A 102 5.11 18.22 -15.62
N ALA A 103 5.47 16.96 -15.52
CA ALA A 103 6.77 16.57 -14.99
C ALA A 103 7.90 17.06 -15.91
N LYS A 104 8.92 17.73 -15.34
CA LYS A 104 10.11 18.16 -16.06
C LYS A 104 11.12 17.05 -16.23
N LEU A 105 11.32 16.24 -15.19
CA LEU A 105 12.25 15.12 -15.18
C LEU A 105 11.50 13.83 -14.87
N LEU A 106 11.98 12.72 -15.43
CA LEU A 106 11.50 11.39 -15.15
C LEU A 106 12.65 10.48 -14.76
N PHE A 107 12.63 9.97 -13.53
CA PHE A 107 13.51 8.89 -13.10
C PHE A 107 12.89 7.54 -13.47
N VAL A 108 13.62 6.67 -14.17
CA VAL A 108 13.14 5.37 -14.64
C VAL A 108 13.98 4.22 -14.13
N GLY A 109 13.34 3.15 -13.68
CA GLY A 109 13.97 1.87 -13.37
C GLY A 109 14.23 1.03 -14.62
N ASP A 110 14.97 -0.07 -14.44
CA ASP A 110 15.41 -1.01 -15.48
C ASP A 110 14.27 -1.53 -16.38
N VAL A 111 13.18 -1.98 -15.76
CA VAL A 111 12.03 -2.54 -16.49
C VAL A 111 11.29 -1.48 -17.30
N VAL A 112 11.15 -0.28 -16.75
CA VAL A 112 10.38 0.81 -17.37
C VAL A 112 11.16 1.47 -18.49
N ALA A 113 12.49 1.64 -18.33
CA ALA A 113 13.35 2.33 -19.29
C ALA A 113 13.28 1.76 -20.71
N THR A 114 13.05 0.45 -20.84
CA THR A 114 12.96 -0.27 -22.14
C THR A 114 11.57 -0.23 -22.76
N GLN A 115 10.55 0.22 -22.02
CA GLN A 115 9.14 0.15 -22.44
C GLN A 115 8.56 1.51 -22.82
N ILE A 116 9.12 2.61 -22.28
CA ILE A 116 8.61 3.96 -22.53
C ILE A 116 9.15 4.55 -23.82
N ASP A 117 8.32 5.39 -24.44
CA ASP A 117 8.67 6.18 -25.62
C ASP A 117 8.78 7.67 -25.23
N ALA A 118 10.00 8.18 -25.20
CA ALA A 118 10.27 9.57 -24.84
C ALA A 118 9.60 10.59 -25.76
N THR A 119 9.32 10.22 -27.02
CA THR A 119 8.65 11.10 -27.99
C THR A 119 7.20 11.40 -27.61
N LYS A 120 6.57 10.51 -26.86
CA LYS A 120 5.21 10.68 -26.32
C LYS A 120 5.12 11.57 -25.09
N MET A 121 6.26 12.02 -24.57
CA MET A 121 6.36 12.92 -23.40
C MET A 121 7.12 14.20 -23.78
N PRO A 122 6.54 15.07 -24.62
CA PRO A 122 7.26 16.22 -25.18
C PRO A 122 7.66 17.29 -24.15
N GLY A 123 6.95 17.36 -23.01
CA GLY A 123 7.22 18.30 -21.93
C GLY A 123 8.43 17.95 -21.05
N LEU A 124 8.95 16.71 -21.13
CA LEU A 124 10.13 16.32 -20.37
C LEU A 124 11.40 16.99 -20.87
N GLU A 125 12.20 17.51 -19.96
CA GLU A 125 13.56 18.00 -20.21
C GLU A 125 14.58 16.87 -20.19
N GLY A 126 14.30 15.78 -19.45
CA GLY A 126 15.17 14.62 -19.42
C GLY A 126 14.60 13.38 -18.74
N ILE A 127 15.22 12.24 -19.05
CA ILE A 127 14.97 10.94 -18.44
C ILE A 127 16.26 10.44 -17.82
N ILE A 128 16.21 10.09 -16.53
CA ILE A 128 17.34 9.71 -15.70
C ILE A 128 17.16 8.26 -15.27
N TYR A 129 18.22 7.46 -15.41
CA TYR A 129 18.21 6.05 -15.04
C TYR A 129 18.46 5.86 -13.54
N ILE A 130 17.52 5.30 -12.80
CA ILE A 130 17.59 5.17 -11.33
C ILE A 130 18.84 4.43 -10.83
N PRO A 131 19.29 3.31 -11.45
CA PRO A 131 20.42 2.54 -10.91
C PRO A 131 21.71 3.31 -10.73
N ASP A 132 22.02 4.30 -11.57
CA ASP A 132 23.29 5.06 -11.54
C ASP A 132 23.12 6.55 -11.78
N TYR A 133 21.89 7.03 -11.95
CA TYR A 133 21.52 8.40 -12.30
C TYR A 133 22.14 8.91 -13.62
N SER A 134 22.46 8.00 -14.56
CA SER A 134 22.86 8.36 -15.91
C SER A 134 21.68 8.92 -16.71
N LEU A 135 21.97 9.74 -17.73
CA LEU A 135 20.95 10.27 -18.63
C LEU A 135 20.57 9.22 -19.69
N VAL A 136 19.29 8.87 -19.75
CA VAL A 136 18.72 8.10 -20.86
C VAL A 136 18.38 9.04 -22.01
N VAL A 137 17.79 10.20 -21.67
CA VAL A 137 17.46 11.28 -22.60
C VAL A 137 17.80 12.60 -21.95
N SER A 138 18.42 13.50 -22.69
CA SER A 138 18.57 14.91 -22.32
C SER A 138 18.11 15.79 -23.48
N ARG A 139 17.28 16.78 -23.19
CA ARG A 139 16.76 17.75 -24.17
C ARG A 139 17.24 19.16 -23.91
N THR A 140 18.04 19.36 -22.86
CA THR A 140 18.61 20.66 -22.52
C THR A 140 20.13 20.56 -22.29
N ASP A 141 20.88 21.52 -22.79
CA ASP A 141 22.32 21.58 -22.55
C ASP A 141 22.63 21.71 -21.06
N LYS A 142 21.74 22.37 -20.30
CA LYS A 142 21.89 22.56 -18.85
C LYS A 142 21.86 21.22 -18.12
N LEU A 143 20.90 20.32 -18.45
CA LEU A 143 20.82 19.02 -17.81
C LEU A 143 22.01 18.14 -18.18
N THR A 144 22.43 18.14 -19.45
CA THR A 144 23.62 17.42 -19.91
C THR A 144 24.85 17.88 -19.14
N TYR A 145 25.09 19.19 -19.10
CA TYR A 145 26.21 19.80 -18.37
C TYR A 145 26.18 19.45 -16.87
N ALA A 146 24.98 19.60 -16.24
CA ALA A 146 24.82 19.32 -14.82
C ALA A 146 25.16 17.85 -14.48
N ARG A 147 24.82 16.91 -15.36
CA ARG A 147 25.14 15.51 -15.14
C ARG A 147 26.60 15.16 -15.40
N GLU A 148 27.18 15.68 -16.47
CA GLU A 148 28.57 15.43 -16.85
C GLU A 148 29.56 15.98 -15.82
N HIS A 149 29.29 17.18 -15.28
CA HIS A 149 30.16 17.86 -14.33
C HIS A 149 29.73 17.69 -12.86
N LEU A 150 28.80 16.76 -12.58
CA LEU A 150 28.21 16.57 -11.24
C LEU A 150 29.27 16.37 -10.15
N ASN A 151 30.23 15.49 -10.40
CA ASN A 151 31.30 15.22 -9.43
C ASN A 151 32.26 16.40 -9.23
N GLU A 152 32.53 17.14 -10.28
CA GLU A 152 33.33 18.36 -10.23
C GLU A 152 32.64 19.45 -9.40
N MET A 153 31.37 19.73 -9.71
CA MET A 153 30.56 20.69 -8.95
C MET A 153 30.43 20.31 -7.48
N PHE A 154 30.22 19.01 -7.20
CA PHE A 154 30.19 18.52 -5.83
C PHE A 154 31.55 18.74 -5.12
N GLY A 155 32.67 18.45 -5.79
CA GLY A 155 34.00 18.68 -5.26
C GLY A 155 34.32 20.18 -5.02
N ILE A 156 33.83 21.06 -5.88
CA ILE A 156 33.95 22.54 -5.69
C ILE A 156 33.14 22.99 -4.47
N LYS A 157 31.88 22.50 -4.34
CA LYS A 157 31.01 22.84 -3.20
C LYS A 157 31.52 22.27 -1.87
N PHE A 158 32.17 21.10 -1.90
CA PHE A 158 32.68 20.40 -0.71
C PHE A 158 34.15 19.98 -0.92
N PRO A 159 35.11 20.92 -0.88
CA PRO A 159 36.49 20.67 -1.31
C PRO A 159 37.30 19.74 -0.39
N LYS A 160 36.86 19.52 0.86
CA LYS A 160 37.56 18.62 1.77
C LYS A 160 36.77 17.34 1.98
N TYR A 161 35.65 17.44 2.69
CA TYR A 161 34.77 16.29 3.01
C TYR A 161 33.33 16.78 3.11
N PHE A 162 32.41 15.99 2.62
CA PHE A 162 30.98 16.16 2.91
C PHE A 162 30.68 15.64 4.33
N ARG A 163 30.07 16.46 5.17
CA ARG A 163 29.78 16.17 6.57
C ARG A 163 28.33 16.53 6.90
N LYS A 164 27.85 16.07 8.06
CA LYS A 164 26.50 16.36 8.53
C LYS A 164 26.16 17.85 8.63
N GLU A 165 27.14 18.69 8.95
CA GLU A 165 26.98 20.15 9.01
C GLU A 165 26.70 20.79 7.64
N HIS A 166 26.89 20.06 6.55
CA HIS A 166 26.60 20.52 5.19
C HIS A 166 25.20 20.15 4.72
N VAL A 167 24.44 19.38 5.52
CA VAL A 167 23.08 18.98 5.17
C VAL A 167 22.13 20.13 5.45
N HIS A 168 21.67 20.78 4.38
CA HIS A 168 20.71 21.88 4.42
C HIS A 168 19.64 21.64 3.38
N TYR A 169 18.46 21.25 3.84
CA TYR A 169 17.32 21.00 2.98
C TYR A 169 16.36 22.19 2.94
N TYR A 170 15.42 22.15 1.99
CA TYR A 170 14.33 23.12 1.95
C TYR A 170 13.34 22.82 3.09
N ILE A 171 13.41 23.61 4.16
CA ILE A 171 12.60 23.45 5.37
C ILE A 171 11.54 24.55 5.55
N GLU A 172 11.37 25.41 4.53
CA GLU A 172 10.46 26.55 4.53
C GLU A 172 9.14 26.22 3.83
N GLU A 173 8.84 24.91 3.64
CA GLU A 173 7.59 24.49 3.03
C GLU A 173 6.38 24.86 3.88
N ASN A 174 5.35 25.36 3.23
CA ASN A 174 4.05 25.58 3.87
C ASN A 174 3.37 24.19 4.10
N PRO A 175 2.70 23.95 5.23
CA PRO A 175 1.96 22.71 5.48
C PRO A 175 0.99 22.31 4.37
N ASP A 176 0.36 23.26 3.70
CA ASP A 176 -0.54 23.03 2.56
C ASP A 176 0.14 23.03 1.20
N GLN A 177 1.47 23.21 1.14
CA GLN A 177 2.21 23.04 -0.10
C GLN A 177 2.15 21.57 -0.55
N ILE A 178 1.97 21.34 -1.86
CA ILE A 178 1.96 20.01 -2.45
C ILE A 178 3.35 19.38 -2.31
N ALA A 179 3.43 18.27 -1.59
CA ALA A 179 4.64 17.46 -1.49
C ALA A 179 4.74 16.46 -2.65
N LEU A 180 3.63 15.83 -2.98
CA LEU A 180 3.57 14.86 -4.07
C LEU A 180 2.19 14.78 -4.73
N ILE A 181 2.16 14.26 -5.96
CA ILE A 181 0.92 13.93 -6.68
C ILE A 181 0.93 12.43 -6.93
N ASN A 182 0.06 11.70 -6.21
CA ASN A 182 -0.04 10.24 -6.33
C ASN A 182 -1.22 9.85 -7.21
N TYR A 183 -0.97 9.11 -8.30
CA TYR A 183 -2.01 8.73 -9.24
C TYR A 183 -2.72 7.45 -8.83
N THR A 184 -4.05 7.52 -8.75
CA THR A 184 -4.89 6.35 -8.47
C THR A 184 -5.36 5.72 -9.77
N SER A 185 -5.43 4.40 -9.81
CA SER A 185 -6.08 3.68 -10.91
C SER A 185 -7.59 3.91 -10.83
N GLY A 186 -8.09 4.87 -11.58
CA GLY A 186 -9.53 5.13 -11.65
C GLY A 186 -10.29 3.95 -12.27
N THR A 187 -11.47 3.65 -11.75
CA THR A 187 -12.40 2.66 -12.32
C THR A 187 -12.93 3.07 -13.70
N THR A 188 -12.75 4.33 -14.09
CA THR A 188 -13.21 4.92 -15.36
C THR A 188 -12.12 5.02 -16.43
N GLY A 189 -10.96 4.38 -16.25
CA GLY A 189 -9.86 4.36 -17.24
C GLY A 189 -8.86 5.50 -17.14
N PHE A 190 -9.20 6.64 -16.54
CA PHE A 190 -8.27 7.76 -16.32
C PHE A 190 -7.83 7.83 -14.86
N SER A 191 -6.51 7.78 -14.64
CA SER A 191 -5.93 7.94 -13.29
C SER A 191 -6.12 9.38 -12.81
N LYS A 192 -6.57 9.55 -11.55
CA LYS A 192 -6.66 10.86 -10.91
C LYS A 192 -5.40 11.15 -10.12
N GLY A 193 -4.83 12.33 -10.27
CA GLY A 193 -3.66 12.77 -9.49
C GLY A 193 -4.09 13.36 -8.15
N VAL A 194 -3.87 12.64 -7.07
CA VAL A 194 -4.17 13.06 -5.69
C VAL A 194 -3.08 14.02 -5.21
N MET A 195 -3.41 15.26 -4.91
CA MET A 195 -2.49 16.26 -4.39
C MET A 195 -2.31 16.09 -2.88
N VAL A 196 -1.19 15.50 -2.48
CA VAL A 196 -0.85 15.26 -1.06
C VAL A 196 0.01 16.41 -0.54
N PRO A 197 -0.45 17.18 0.45
CA PRO A 197 0.32 18.26 1.07
C PRO A 197 1.31 17.72 2.12
N TYR A 198 2.32 18.55 2.47
CA TYR A 198 3.29 18.19 3.52
C TYR A 198 2.63 17.91 4.88
N ARG A 199 1.54 18.64 5.24
CA ARG A 199 0.81 18.36 6.49
C ARG A 199 0.25 16.94 6.56
N ALA A 200 -0.11 16.36 5.41
CA ALA A 200 -0.65 15.00 5.38
C ALA A 200 0.46 13.95 5.60
N LEU A 201 1.65 14.18 5.07
CA LEU A 201 2.82 13.33 5.36
C LEU A 201 3.22 13.44 6.84
N TRP A 202 3.28 14.68 7.37
CA TRP A 202 3.57 14.90 8.78
C TRP A 202 2.55 14.20 9.69
N SER A 203 1.26 14.32 9.40
CA SER A 203 0.21 13.75 10.24
C SER A 203 0.23 12.22 10.26
N ASN A 204 0.55 11.57 9.13
CA ASN A 204 0.75 10.12 9.09
C ASN A 204 1.98 9.70 9.91
N PHE A 205 3.07 10.48 9.87
CA PHE A 205 4.24 10.24 10.71
C PHE A 205 3.92 10.43 12.21
N ASP A 206 3.24 11.53 12.57
CA ASP A 206 2.83 11.81 13.95
C ASP A 206 1.88 10.73 14.50
N PHE A 207 0.98 10.21 13.66
CA PHE A 207 0.18 9.05 13.99
C PHE A 207 1.06 7.83 14.28
N ALA A 208 1.95 7.44 13.37
CA ALA A 208 2.81 6.28 13.54
C ALA A 208 3.69 6.39 14.79
N MET A 209 4.29 7.55 15.04
CA MET A 209 5.05 7.84 16.25
C MET A 209 4.23 7.74 17.54
N SER A 210 2.93 8.01 17.49
CA SER A 210 2.04 7.92 18.65
C SER A 210 1.70 6.47 19.02
N VAL A 211 1.73 5.57 18.05
CA VAL A 211 1.35 4.15 18.22
C VAL A 211 2.57 3.27 18.50
N LEU A 212 3.67 3.44 17.75
CA LEU A 212 4.82 2.53 17.74
C LEU A 212 6.13 3.06 18.39
N PRO A 213 6.16 4.21 19.10
CA PRO A 213 7.42 4.91 19.42
C PRO A 213 8.38 4.13 20.31
N LYS A 214 7.90 3.15 21.08
CA LYS A 214 8.72 2.38 22.02
C LYS A 214 9.24 1.07 21.43
N GLU A 215 8.55 0.56 20.46
CA GLU A 215 8.79 -0.74 19.84
C GLU A 215 9.68 -0.65 18.60
N ILE A 216 9.67 0.49 17.91
CA ILE A 216 10.52 0.76 16.74
C ILE A 216 11.66 1.68 17.15
N LYS A 217 12.90 1.23 16.93
CA LYS A 217 14.14 1.95 17.31
C LYS A 217 15.00 2.22 16.09
N ALA A 218 15.84 3.22 16.21
CA ALA A 218 16.87 3.48 15.21
C ALA A 218 17.77 2.24 15.01
N GLY A 219 18.00 1.88 13.76
CA GLY A 219 18.72 0.67 13.36
C GLY A 219 17.88 -0.60 13.25
N ASP A 220 16.61 -0.58 13.68
CA ASP A 220 15.74 -1.74 13.52
C ASP A 220 15.54 -2.08 12.04
N PRO A 221 15.58 -3.38 11.68
CA PRO A 221 15.44 -3.80 10.30
C PRO A 221 13.96 -3.81 9.88
N ILE A 222 13.71 -3.24 8.70
CA ILE A 222 12.39 -3.20 8.05
C ILE A 222 12.50 -3.81 6.66
N ILE A 223 11.48 -4.52 6.22
CA ILE A 223 11.42 -5.03 4.83
C ILE A 223 10.35 -4.26 4.07
N SER A 224 10.74 -3.63 2.97
CA SER A 224 9.81 -3.00 2.04
C SER A 224 9.42 -4.00 0.95
N ILE A 225 8.17 -4.45 0.99
CA ILE A 225 7.56 -5.42 0.06
C ILE A 225 6.47 -4.80 -0.82
N LEU A 226 5.87 -3.70 -0.35
CA LEU A 226 4.84 -2.98 -1.09
C LEU A 226 5.49 -1.97 -2.04
N PRO A 227 4.88 -1.66 -3.20
CA PRO A 227 5.41 -0.62 -4.08
C PRO A 227 5.53 0.73 -3.36
N LEU A 228 6.71 1.34 -3.38
CA LEU A 228 6.92 2.67 -2.78
C LEU A 228 6.15 3.78 -3.51
N ALA A 229 5.79 3.57 -4.76
CA ALA A 229 4.90 4.48 -5.49
C ALA A 229 3.44 4.41 -5.02
N HIS A 230 3.08 3.48 -4.13
CA HIS A 230 1.77 3.38 -3.50
C HIS A 230 1.82 4.01 -2.10
N MET A 231 0.85 4.87 -1.75
CA MET A 231 0.86 5.64 -0.49
C MET A 231 1.03 4.77 0.77
N TYR A 232 0.51 3.55 0.79
CA TYR A 232 0.63 2.66 1.94
C TYR A 232 2.08 2.21 2.18
N GLY A 233 2.76 1.71 1.13
CA GLY A 233 4.18 1.38 1.21
C GLY A 233 5.06 2.62 1.43
N MET A 234 4.75 3.73 0.74
CA MET A 234 5.49 4.99 0.88
C MET A 234 5.47 5.52 2.33
N ALA A 235 4.30 5.58 2.95
CA ALA A 235 4.17 6.15 4.29
C ALA A 235 4.79 5.25 5.37
N PHE A 236 4.50 3.93 5.34
CA PHE A 236 4.75 3.02 6.45
C PHE A 236 5.84 1.95 6.24
N GLU A 237 6.38 1.79 5.01
CA GLU A 237 7.60 1.00 4.78
C GLU A 237 8.81 1.86 4.41
N PHE A 238 8.61 3.20 4.30
CA PHE A 238 9.68 4.07 3.85
C PHE A 238 9.77 5.38 4.63
N LEU A 239 8.79 6.30 4.51
CA LEU A 239 8.94 7.63 5.13
C LEU A 239 8.99 7.58 6.65
N PHE A 240 8.06 6.85 7.28
CA PHE A 240 8.07 6.64 8.73
C PHE A 240 9.39 6.03 9.18
N GLU A 241 9.87 5.02 8.49
CA GLU A 241 11.05 4.25 8.84
C GLU A 241 12.34 5.07 8.68
N VAL A 242 12.45 5.86 7.60
CA VAL A 242 13.58 6.79 7.44
C VAL A 242 13.59 7.83 8.56
N LEU A 243 12.44 8.39 8.90
CA LEU A 243 12.32 9.39 9.96
C LEU A 243 12.62 8.82 11.36
N SER A 244 12.37 7.53 11.55
CA SER A 244 12.68 6.80 12.79
C SER A 244 14.12 6.27 12.87
N GLY A 245 14.91 6.46 11.79
CA GLY A 245 16.30 5.98 11.72
C GLY A 245 16.44 4.48 11.51
N CYS A 246 15.41 3.81 11.01
CA CYS A 246 15.41 2.37 10.75
C CYS A 246 16.28 1.99 9.55
N HIS A 247 16.66 0.71 9.48
CA HIS A 247 17.37 0.12 8.36
C HIS A 247 16.41 -0.59 7.41
N ILE A 248 16.18 -0.03 6.23
CA ILE A 248 15.18 -0.52 5.25
C ILE A 248 15.83 -1.44 4.23
N PHE A 249 15.25 -2.62 4.04
CA PHE A 249 15.63 -3.60 3.03
C PHE A 249 14.59 -3.64 1.90
N PHE A 250 14.98 -3.24 0.70
CA PHE A 250 14.11 -3.27 -0.48
C PHE A 250 14.19 -4.61 -1.20
N LEU A 251 13.06 -5.25 -1.43
CA LEU A 251 12.97 -6.41 -2.31
C LEU A 251 12.91 -5.93 -3.77
N THR A 252 14.08 -5.87 -4.41
CA THR A 252 14.25 -5.32 -5.78
C THR A 252 13.69 -6.23 -6.89
N ARG A 253 13.32 -7.46 -6.58
CA ARG A 253 12.70 -8.42 -7.51
C ARG A 253 11.24 -8.63 -7.15
N ILE A 254 10.43 -9.09 -8.13
CA ILE A 254 9.03 -9.46 -7.85
C ILE A 254 9.01 -10.49 -6.72
N PRO A 255 8.40 -10.16 -5.58
CA PRO A 255 8.47 -10.99 -4.40
C PRO A 255 7.59 -12.24 -4.57
N SER A 256 8.21 -13.39 -4.87
CA SER A 256 7.53 -14.66 -4.70
C SER A 256 7.38 -14.99 -3.20
N PRO A 257 6.38 -15.79 -2.80
CA PRO A 257 6.22 -16.20 -1.40
C PRO A 257 7.47 -16.85 -0.80
N ALA A 258 8.29 -17.52 -1.62
CA ALA A 258 9.55 -18.11 -1.19
C ALA A 258 10.62 -17.06 -0.88
N ILE A 259 10.75 -16.03 -1.74
CA ILE A 259 11.70 -14.92 -1.54
C ILE A 259 11.31 -14.10 -0.31
N ILE A 260 10.01 -13.81 -0.14
CA ILE A 260 9.50 -13.09 1.04
C ILE A 260 9.83 -13.87 2.32
N ALA A 261 9.55 -15.18 2.34
CA ALA A 261 9.82 -16.02 3.52
C ALA A 261 11.32 -16.12 3.84
N GLU A 262 12.18 -16.19 2.81
CA GLU A 262 13.63 -16.15 3.00
C GLU A 262 14.07 -14.80 3.60
N ALA A 263 13.56 -13.70 3.06
CA ALA A 263 13.87 -12.35 3.54
C ALA A 263 13.43 -12.17 5.01
N PHE A 264 12.21 -12.57 5.36
CA PHE A 264 11.73 -12.52 6.74
C PHE A 264 12.62 -13.32 7.69
N SER A 265 13.00 -14.55 7.31
CA SER A 265 13.85 -15.40 8.13
C SER A 265 15.24 -14.82 8.39
N ARG A 266 15.81 -14.13 7.39
CA ARG A 266 17.15 -13.54 7.47
C ARG A 266 17.17 -12.18 8.15
N ILE A 267 16.24 -11.30 7.80
CA ILE A 267 16.22 -9.90 8.23
C ILE A 267 15.55 -9.75 9.59
N LYS A 268 14.49 -10.55 9.86
CA LYS A 268 13.69 -10.50 11.09
C LYS A 268 13.17 -9.10 11.39
N PRO A 269 12.29 -8.57 10.55
CA PRO A 269 11.84 -7.18 10.64
C PRO A 269 11.17 -6.88 11.98
N ALA A 270 11.33 -5.63 12.45
CA ALA A 270 10.73 -5.16 13.70
C ALA A 270 9.22 -4.91 13.58
N ILE A 271 8.75 -4.55 12.38
CA ILE A 271 7.33 -4.42 12.04
C ILE A 271 7.12 -4.92 10.61
N ILE A 272 5.92 -5.39 10.30
CA ILE A 272 5.57 -5.87 8.95
C ILE A 272 4.33 -5.15 8.47
N ILE A 273 4.45 -4.50 7.34
CA ILE A 273 3.35 -3.89 6.61
C ILE A 273 3.00 -4.83 5.45
N ALA A 274 1.74 -5.23 5.32
CA ALA A 274 1.36 -6.22 4.32
C ALA A 274 -0.03 -5.98 3.73
N VAL A 275 -0.26 -6.55 2.56
CA VAL A 275 -1.62 -6.71 2.01
C VAL A 275 -2.17 -8.10 2.35
N PRO A 276 -3.51 -8.26 2.46
CA PRO A 276 -4.15 -9.53 2.80
C PRO A 276 -3.62 -10.73 2.03
N LEU A 277 -3.50 -10.60 0.71
CA LEU A 277 -3.07 -11.68 -0.19
C LEU A 277 -1.73 -12.32 0.20
N ILE A 278 -0.78 -11.54 0.72
CA ILE A 278 0.54 -12.07 1.14
C ILE A 278 0.36 -12.95 2.38
N ILE A 279 -0.37 -12.46 3.37
CA ILE A 279 -0.61 -13.16 4.64
C ILE A 279 -1.42 -14.43 4.40
N GLU A 280 -2.51 -14.32 3.66
CA GLU A 280 -3.40 -15.42 3.31
C GLU A 280 -2.67 -16.55 2.58
N LYS A 281 -1.85 -16.22 1.57
CA LYS A 281 -1.04 -17.23 0.86
C LYS A 281 -0.05 -17.94 1.77
N ILE A 282 0.59 -17.23 2.70
CA ILE A 282 1.53 -17.84 3.65
C ILE A 282 0.75 -18.77 4.61
N ILE A 283 -0.36 -18.32 5.16
CA ILE A 283 -1.17 -19.11 6.10
C ILE A 283 -1.75 -20.35 5.40
N ARG A 284 -2.42 -20.18 4.26
CA ARG A 284 -3.04 -21.28 3.53
C ARG A 284 -2.03 -22.32 3.02
N LYS A 285 -0.89 -21.89 2.44
CA LYS A 285 0.10 -22.82 1.85
C LYS A 285 1.06 -23.43 2.86
N LYS A 286 1.40 -22.76 3.97
CA LYS A 286 2.42 -23.24 4.92
C LYS A 286 1.86 -23.67 6.28
N VAL A 287 0.73 -23.13 6.71
CA VAL A 287 0.20 -23.34 8.06
C VAL A 287 -0.97 -24.30 8.06
N PHE A 288 -2.00 -24.04 7.27
CA PHE A 288 -3.22 -24.87 7.26
C PHE A 288 -2.94 -26.35 6.95
N PRO A 289 -2.12 -26.77 5.97
CA PRO A 289 -1.86 -28.17 5.72
C PRO A 289 -1.27 -28.93 6.93
N LYS A 290 -0.54 -28.21 7.80
CA LYS A 290 0.06 -28.78 9.01
C LYS A 290 -0.94 -28.92 10.16
N ILE A 291 -1.99 -28.10 10.17
CA ILE A 291 -2.97 -28.00 11.28
C ILE A 291 -4.27 -28.77 10.98
N GLN A 292 -4.62 -28.95 9.74
CA GLN A 292 -5.85 -29.66 9.32
C GLN A 292 -5.82 -31.19 9.58
N ASN A 293 -4.71 -31.68 10.15
CA ASN A 293 -4.63 -33.07 10.62
C ASN A 293 -5.65 -33.31 11.76
N ASN A 294 -6.46 -34.38 11.65
CA ASN A 294 -7.52 -34.74 12.62
C ASN A 294 -7.05 -34.75 14.08
N ARG A 295 -5.78 -35.13 14.34
CA ARG A 295 -5.19 -35.10 15.68
C ARG A 295 -5.03 -33.66 16.22
N MET A 296 -4.66 -32.71 15.37
CA MET A 296 -4.47 -31.31 15.78
C MET A 296 -5.82 -30.62 16.00
N ARG A 297 -6.82 -30.89 15.17
CA ARG A 297 -8.21 -30.44 15.40
C ARG A 297 -8.74 -30.90 16.76
N MET A 298 -8.55 -32.18 17.11
CA MET A 298 -8.97 -32.73 18.40
C MET A 298 -8.27 -32.05 19.59
N LEU A 299 -6.96 -31.77 19.48
CA LEU A 299 -6.18 -31.08 20.51
C LEU A 299 -6.62 -29.62 20.71
N LEU A 300 -7.03 -28.93 19.64
CA LEU A 300 -7.52 -27.55 19.70
C LEU A 300 -8.87 -27.40 20.43
N HIS A 301 -9.66 -28.47 20.49
CA HIS A 301 -10.95 -28.49 21.19
C HIS A 301 -10.84 -28.86 22.69
N MET A 302 -9.65 -29.26 23.17
CA MET A 302 -9.46 -29.64 24.59
C MET A 302 -9.06 -28.40 25.44
N PRO A 303 -9.86 -27.99 26.46
CA PRO A 303 -9.73 -26.70 27.13
C PRO A 303 -8.34 -26.40 27.75
N VAL A 304 -7.69 -27.39 28.37
CA VAL A 304 -6.39 -27.19 29.04
C VAL A 304 -5.20 -27.36 28.10
N ILE A 305 -5.30 -28.26 27.13
CA ILE A 305 -4.23 -28.52 26.15
C ILE A 305 -4.24 -27.45 25.05
N SER A 306 -5.41 -26.90 24.76
CA SER A 306 -5.60 -25.91 23.69
C SER A 306 -4.72 -24.66 23.86
N LYS A 307 -4.51 -24.15 25.08
CA LYS A 307 -3.69 -22.94 25.31
C LYS A 307 -2.23 -23.16 24.89
N LYS A 308 -1.58 -24.22 25.39
CA LYS A 308 -0.18 -24.54 25.03
C LYS A 308 -0.03 -24.89 23.55
N VAL A 309 -1.02 -25.54 22.95
CA VAL A 309 -1.01 -25.87 21.52
C VAL A 309 -1.15 -24.60 20.68
N ARG A 310 -2.06 -23.69 21.04
CA ARG A 310 -2.22 -22.39 20.37
C ARG A 310 -0.96 -21.54 20.46
N GLU A 311 -0.35 -21.43 21.64
CA GLU A 311 0.92 -20.73 21.85
C GLU A 311 2.03 -21.29 20.94
N LYS A 312 2.16 -22.61 20.84
CA LYS A 312 3.14 -23.26 19.97
C LYS A 312 2.84 -23.03 18.47
N ILE A 313 1.57 -23.06 18.08
CA ILE A 313 1.18 -22.73 16.70
C ILE A 313 1.46 -21.25 16.42
N CYS A 314 1.11 -20.34 17.32
CA CYS A 314 1.41 -18.92 17.21
C CYS A 314 2.91 -18.65 17.03
N GLU A 315 3.75 -19.32 17.83
CA GLU A 315 5.20 -19.25 17.70
C GLU A 315 5.69 -19.74 16.32
N GLN A 316 5.19 -20.89 15.85
CA GLN A 316 5.55 -21.44 14.53
C GLN A 316 5.10 -20.52 13.39
N VAL A 317 3.89 -19.93 13.49
CA VAL A 317 3.41 -18.95 12.53
C VAL A 317 4.26 -17.69 12.56
N SER A 318 4.60 -17.19 13.76
CA SER A 318 5.45 -16.02 13.92
C SER A 318 6.84 -16.22 13.32
N GLN A 319 7.42 -17.42 13.45
CA GLN A 319 8.71 -17.77 12.83
C GLN A 319 8.67 -17.71 11.29
N ALA A 320 7.53 -17.98 10.67
CA ALA A 320 7.38 -17.82 9.21
C ALA A 320 7.53 -16.36 8.75
N PHE A 321 7.36 -15.40 9.67
CA PHE A 321 7.52 -13.97 9.47
C PHE A 321 8.78 -13.41 10.17
N GLY A 322 9.74 -14.24 10.52
CA GLY A 322 11.00 -13.85 11.16
C GLY A 322 10.98 -13.86 12.70
N GLY A 323 9.81 -13.92 13.34
CA GLY A 323 9.61 -14.13 14.77
C GLY A 323 9.95 -12.96 15.70
N ASN A 324 10.37 -11.80 15.15
CA ASN A 324 10.86 -10.65 15.94
C ASN A 324 10.00 -9.39 15.82
N PHE A 325 8.92 -9.44 15.07
CA PHE A 325 8.07 -8.27 14.81
C PHE A 325 7.19 -7.91 16.02
N TYR A 326 6.93 -6.61 16.17
CA TYR A 326 5.96 -6.10 17.14
C TYR A 326 4.54 -6.53 16.74
N GLU A 327 4.13 -6.23 15.49
CA GLU A 327 2.86 -6.65 14.89
C GLU A 327 2.97 -6.71 13.37
N ILE A 328 1.96 -7.33 12.75
CA ILE A 328 1.72 -7.25 11.30
C ILE A 328 0.51 -6.35 11.06
N ILE A 329 0.72 -5.25 10.34
CA ILE A 329 -0.35 -4.34 9.92
C ILE A 329 -0.82 -4.75 8.54
N ILE A 330 -2.09 -5.12 8.42
CA ILE A 330 -2.70 -5.60 7.18
C ILE A 330 -3.61 -4.50 6.65
N GLY A 331 -3.44 -4.10 5.39
CA GLY A 331 -4.25 -3.04 4.80
C GLY A 331 -4.35 -3.11 3.28
N GLY A 332 -5.13 -2.21 2.69
CA GLY A 332 -5.27 -2.04 1.25
C GLY A 332 -6.34 -2.89 0.57
N ALA A 333 -6.89 -3.91 1.24
CA ALA A 333 -8.01 -4.72 0.78
C ALA A 333 -8.72 -5.39 1.97
N ALA A 334 -9.89 -6.00 1.75
CA ALA A 334 -10.57 -6.79 2.75
C ALA A 334 -9.73 -8.01 3.15
N PHE A 335 -9.72 -8.33 4.44
CA PHE A 335 -8.99 -9.48 4.97
C PHE A 335 -9.92 -10.68 5.13
N ASN A 336 -9.48 -11.85 4.68
CA ASN A 336 -10.30 -13.07 4.71
C ASN A 336 -10.64 -13.47 6.15
N LYS A 337 -11.93 -13.62 6.44
CA LYS A 337 -12.46 -13.86 7.81
C LYS A 337 -12.02 -15.20 8.41
N GLU A 338 -11.83 -16.23 7.59
CA GLU A 338 -11.34 -17.53 8.07
C GLU A 338 -9.90 -17.40 8.58
N VAL A 339 -9.04 -16.74 7.78
CA VAL A 339 -7.64 -16.49 8.14
C VAL A 339 -7.57 -15.56 9.36
N GLU A 340 -8.38 -14.51 9.38
CA GLU A 340 -8.47 -13.58 10.51
C GLU A 340 -8.90 -14.30 11.79
N SER A 341 -9.97 -15.08 11.75
CA SER A 341 -10.47 -15.86 12.89
C SER A 341 -9.42 -16.86 13.39
N PHE A 342 -8.68 -17.48 12.49
CA PHE A 342 -7.58 -18.36 12.84
C PHE A 342 -6.46 -17.62 13.56
N LEU A 343 -5.96 -16.50 13.01
CA LEU A 343 -4.89 -15.71 13.60
C LEU A 343 -5.29 -15.15 14.97
N HIS A 344 -6.50 -14.63 15.08
CA HIS A 344 -7.04 -14.17 16.36
C HIS A 344 -7.16 -15.35 17.36
N GLY A 345 -7.65 -16.50 16.93
CA GLY A 345 -7.83 -17.69 17.77
C GLY A 345 -6.53 -18.24 18.35
N ILE A 346 -5.39 -18.04 17.71
CA ILE A 346 -4.06 -18.44 18.22
C ILE A 346 -3.33 -17.32 18.98
N GLY A 347 -3.92 -16.11 19.06
CA GLY A 347 -3.31 -14.94 19.71
C GLY A 347 -2.15 -14.34 18.91
N PHE A 348 -2.21 -14.40 17.57
CA PHE A 348 -1.20 -13.83 16.68
C PHE A 348 -1.26 -12.30 16.70
N LYS A 349 -0.11 -11.64 16.60
CA LYS A 349 0.02 -10.19 16.68
C LYS A 349 -0.25 -9.54 15.32
N TYR A 350 -1.49 -9.21 15.04
CA TYR A 350 -1.89 -8.54 13.79
C TYR A 350 -2.95 -7.48 14.07
N THR A 351 -3.06 -6.55 13.16
CA THR A 351 -4.14 -5.57 13.07
C THR A 351 -4.53 -5.35 11.61
N VAL A 352 -5.74 -4.83 11.41
CA VAL A 352 -6.21 -4.41 10.09
C VAL A 352 -6.41 -2.90 10.11
N GLY A 353 -5.71 -2.19 9.21
CA GLY A 353 -5.83 -0.76 9.03
C GLY A 353 -6.65 -0.41 7.79
N TYR A 354 -7.28 0.76 7.81
CA TYR A 354 -8.04 1.32 6.69
C TYR A 354 -7.49 2.66 6.27
N GLY A 355 -7.41 2.86 4.97
CA GLY A 355 -6.92 4.10 4.40
C GLY A 355 -7.20 4.25 2.91
N ALA A 356 -6.95 5.45 2.42
CA ALA A 356 -7.09 5.82 1.01
C ALA A 356 -5.92 6.70 0.58
N THR A 357 -5.57 6.69 -0.71
CA THR A 357 -4.55 7.59 -1.26
C THR A 357 -4.86 9.05 -0.94
N GLU A 358 -6.13 9.39 -0.94
CA GLU A 358 -6.68 10.72 -0.63
C GLU A 358 -6.50 11.13 0.85
N CYS A 359 -6.04 10.19 1.73
CA CYS A 359 -5.71 10.44 3.14
C CYS A 359 -4.25 10.13 3.50
N ALA A 360 -3.38 9.92 2.53
CA ALA A 360 -1.91 9.85 2.61
C ALA A 360 -1.25 8.79 3.55
N PRO A 361 -1.73 7.58 3.87
CA PRO A 361 -3.03 7.03 3.51
C PRO A 361 -4.01 6.83 4.67
N ILE A 362 -3.59 6.91 5.97
CA ILE A 362 -4.31 6.32 7.12
C ILE A 362 -5.61 7.06 7.47
N ILE A 363 -6.67 6.29 7.70
CA ILE A 363 -7.96 6.77 8.20
C ILE A 363 -8.28 6.10 9.53
N CYS A 364 -8.19 4.76 9.62
CA CYS A 364 -8.47 3.99 10.83
C CYS A 364 -7.36 2.97 11.11
N TYR A 365 -7.13 2.76 12.41
CA TYR A 365 -6.17 1.77 12.92
C TYR A 365 -6.44 1.54 14.41
N GLU A 366 -6.02 0.36 14.91
CA GLU A 366 -5.89 0.07 16.33
C GLU A 366 -4.70 -0.86 16.58
N ASP A 367 -3.96 -0.68 17.68
CA ASP A 367 -2.88 -1.58 18.08
C ASP A 367 -3.43 -3.01 18.30
N TYR A 368 -2.67 -4.04 17.92
CA TYR A 368 -3.09 -5.44 18.00
C TYR A 368 -3.61 -5.86 19.37
N LYS A 369 -3.18 -5.17 20.44
CA LYS A 369 -3.61 -5.44 21.83
C LYS A 369 -5.06 -5.08 22.08
N TYR A 370 -5.60 -4.12 21.32
CA TYR A 370 -6.95 -3.57 21.47
C TYR A 370 -7.80 -3.78 20.21
N PHE A 371 -7.20 -4.35 19.18
CA PHE A 371 -7.85 -4.58 17.89
C PHE A 371 -9.05 -5.51 18.01
N VAL A 372 -10.17 -5.12 17.43
CA VAL A 372 -11.40 -5.92 17.36
C VAL A 372 -11.49 -6.60 15.99
N PRO A 373 -11.45 -7.95 15.92
CA PRO A 373 -11.53 -8.68 14.66
C PRO A 373 -12.75 -8.31 13.82
N GLY A 374 -12.56 -8.23 12.52
CA GLY A 374 -13.58 -7.80 11.55
C GLY A 374 -13.73 -6.29 11.43
N SER A 375 -13.15 -5.49 12.34
CA SER A 375 -13.06 -4.03 12.20
C SER A 375 -11.79 -3.63 11.44
N CYS A 376 -11.64 -2.33 11.17
CA CYS A 376 -10.38 -1.73 10.77
C CYS A 376 -9.84 -0.75 11.82
N GLY A 377 -10.24 -0.95 13.08
CA GLY A 377 -9.88 -0.10 14.21
C GLY A 377 -10.69 1.20 14.27
N LYS A 378 -10.16 2.16 15.02
CA LYS A 378 -10.76 3.47 15.28
C LYS A 378 -10.13 4.54 14.42
N ALA A 379 -10.72 5.74 14.41
CA ALA A 379 -10.12 6.90 13.75
C ALA A 379 -8.66 7.09 14.19
N ALA A 380 -7.74 7.18 13.23
CA ALA A 380 -6.33 7.43 13.49
C ALA A 380 -6.13 8.79 14.19
N LYS A 381 -5.03 8.94 14.92
CA LYS A 381 -4.67 10.22 15.56
C LYS A 381 -4.80 11.37 14.54
N ASN A 382 -5.35 12.49 14.98
CA ASN A 382 -5.64 13.70 14.20
C ASN A 382 -6.75 13.55 13.13
N MET A 383 -7.38 12.37 13.01
CA MET A 383 -8.49 12.13 12.10
C MET A 383 -9.83 12.08 12.83
N MET A 384 -10.87 12.48 12.14
CA MET A 384 -12.25 12.26 12.51
C MET A 384 -12.90 11.37 11.47
N VAL A 385 -13.69 10.40 11.94
CA VAL A 385 -14.44 9.47 11.08
C VAL A 385 -15.89 9.47 11.53
N LYS A 386 -16.80 9.48 10.59
CA LYS A 386 -18.23 9.27 10.84
C LYS A 386 -18.85 8.41 9.75
N ILE A 387 -19.95 7.76 10.08
CA ILE A 387 -20.79 7.04 9.11
C ILE A 387 -21.99 7.92 8.78
N ASP A 388 -22.23 8.17 7.51
CA ASP A 388 -23.40 8.92 7.04
C ASP A 388 -24.64 8.03 7.06
N SER A 389 -25.17 7.85 8.27
CA SER A 389 -26.32 7.00 8.58
C SER A 389 -27.07 7.56 9.79
N LEU A 390 -28.38 7.37 9.84
CA LEU A 390 -29.21 7.67 11.00
C LEU A 390 -28.98 6.69 12.16
N ASP A 391 -28.51 5.50 11.88
CA ASP A 391 -28.13 4.47 12.83
C ASP A 391 -26.77 3.87 12.41
N PRO A 392 -25.67 4.55 12.77
CA PRO A 392 -24.33 4.16 12.33
C PRO A 392 -23.88 2.76 12.77
N GLU A 393 -24.48 2.25 13.83
CA GLU A 393 -24.15 0.94 14.39
C GLU A 393 -24.80 -0.21 13.58
N ASN A 394 -26.04 -0.02 13.15
CA ASN A 394 -26.82 -1.11 12.54
C ASN A 394 -27.09 -0.93 11.05
N VAL A 395 -27.09 0.33 10.57
CA VAL A 395 -27.39 0.65 9.15
C VAL A 395 -26.16 1.21 8.48
N PRO A 396 -25.57 0.47 7.51
CA PRO A 396 -24.41 0.95 6.75
C PRO A 396 -24.68 2.28 6.05
N GLY A 397 -23.74 3.20 6.19
CA GLY A 397 -23.70 4.47 5.48
C GLY A 397 -22.31 4.73 4.90
N GLU A 398 -22.15 5.81 4.15
CA GLU A 398 -20.82 6.17 3.62
C GLU A 398 -19.88 6.55 4.77
N ILE A 399 -18.65 6.03 4.71
CA ILE A 399 -17.59 6.40 5.64
C ILE A 399 -17.04 7.76 5.21
N LEU A 400 -17.13 8.74 6.09
CA LEU A 400 -16.60 10.09 5.88
C LEU A 400 -15.40 10.33 6.78
N ALA A 401 -14.33 10.90 6.22
CA ALA A 401 -13.11 11.18 6.95
C ALA A 401 -12.74 12.67 6.87
N LYS A 402 -12.24 13.24 7.98
CA LYS A 402 -11.79 14.63 8.04
C LYS A 402 -10.55 14.73 8.92
N GLY A 403 -9.58 15.55 8.50
CA GLY A 403 -8.37 15.79 9.28
C GLY A 403 -7.20 16.22 8.39
N PRO A 404 -6.02 16.44 8.99
CA PRO A 404 -4.83 16.88 8.27
C PRO A 404 -4.31 15.88 7.23
N ASN A 405 -4.72 14.61 7.30
CA ASN A 405 -4.36 13.59 6.31
C ASN A 405 -5.04 13.81 4.95
N VAL A 406 -6.19 14.52 4.93
CA VAL A 406 -6.98 14.69 3.71
C VAL A 406 -6.21 15.52 2.68
N MET A 407 -6.21 15.03 1.44
CA MET A 407 -5.61 15.69 0.27
C MET A 407 -6.12 17.11 0.06
N LEU A 408 -5.43 17.88 -0.78
CA LEU A 408 -5.93 19.19 -1.27
C LEU A 408 -7.01 19.05 -2.34
N GLY A 409 -7.06 17.93 -3.03
CA GLY A 409 -7.95 17.64 -4.14
C GLY A 409 -7.25 16.87 -5.24
N TYR A 410 -7.92 16.78 -6.41
CA TYR A 410 -7.36 16.12 -7.58
C TYR A 410 -6.74 17.15 -8.52
N TYR A 411 -5.49 16.92 -8.92
CA TYR A 411 -4.72 17.79 -9.80
C TYR A 411 -5.44 18.00 -11.15
N LYS A 412 -5.64 19.27 -11.54
CA LYS A 412 -6.38 19.67 -12.75
C LYS A 412 -7.81 19.09 -12.86
N ASN A 413 -8.46 18.78 -11.73
CA ASN A 413 -9.80 18.22 -11.72
C ASN A 413 -10.63 18.74 -10.55
N GLU A 414 -11.08 19.99 -10.66
CA GLU A 414 -11.87 20.67 -9.64
C GLU A 414 -13.26 20.05 -9.44
N GLU A 415 -13.88 19.55 -10.50
CA GLU A 415 -15.18 18.90 -10.43
C GLU A 415 -15.10 17.63 -9.56
N ALA A 416 -14.14 16.76 -9.85
CA ALA A 416 -13.92 15.57 -9.01
C ALA A 416 -13.57 15.94 -7.57
N THR A 417 -12.83 17.04 -7.36
CA THR A 417 -12.50 17.52 -6.02
C THR A 417 -13.76 17.93 -5.24
N ARG A 418 -14.62 18.77 -5.84
CA ARG A 418 -15.89 19.21 -5.23
C ARG A 418 -16.85 18.06 -4.94
N ASN A 419 -16.83 17.02 -5.77
CA ASN A 419 -17.69 15.84 -5.59
C ASN A 419 -17.13 14.86 -4.53
N THR A 420 -15.91 15.08 -4.05
CA THR A 420 -15.21 14.17 -3.15
C THR A 420 -14.91 14.80 -1.79
N ILE A 421 -14.69 16.11 -1.74
CA ILE A 421 -14.52 16.87 -0.48
C ILE A 421 -15.66 17.87 -0.39
N ASP A 422 -16.48 17.75 0.64
CA ASP A 422 -17.61 18.65 0.85
C ASP A 422 -17.16 20.03 1.40
N LYS A 423 -18.11 20.96 1.46
CA LYS A 423 -17.87 22.34 1.95
C LYS A 423 -17.40 22.41 3.41
N ASP A 424 -17.68 21.37 4.20
CA ASP A 424 -17.30 21.28 5.60
C ASP A 424 -15.94 20.57 5.78
N GLY A 425 -15.29 20.15 4.67
CA GLY A 425 -13.98 19.51 4.63
C GLY A 425 -14.02 18.01 4.92
N TRP A 426 -15.17 17.36 4.81
CA TRP A 426 -15.27 15.91 4.88
C TRP A 426 -14.93 15.29 3.53
N TYR A 427 -14.04 14.32 3.56
CA TYR A 427 -13.70 13.46 2.43
C TYR A 427 -14.72 12.32 2.35
N HIS A 428 -15.40 12.23 1.24
CA HIS A 428 -16.32 11.15 0.87
C HIS A 428 -15.51 9.98 0.30
N THR A 429 -15.40 8.89 1.08
CA THR A 429 -14.51 7.78 0.72
C THR A 429 -15.05 6.91 -0.41
N GLY A 430 -16.38 6.92 -0.61
CA GLY A 430 -17.07 5.98 -1.46
C GLY A 430 -17.12 4.56 -0.90
N ASP A 431 -16.65 4.35 0.34
CA ASP A 431 -16.76 3.10 1.06
C ASP A 431 -17.95 3.15 2.02
N LEU A 432 -18.69 2.06 2.12
CA LEU A 432 -19.81 1.89 3.03
C LEU A 432 -19.36 1.11 4.27
N GLY A 433 -19.86 1.49 5.43
CA GLY A 433 -19.50 0.85 6.68
C GLY A 433 -20.47 1.14 7.81
N THR A 434 -20.19 0.52 8.96
CA THR A 434 -20.83 0.75 10.25
C THR A 434 -19.77 1.10 11.29
N MET A 435 -20.17 1.68 12.42
CA MET A 435 -19.29 2.02 13.53
C MET A 435 -19.97 1.66 14.84
N ASP A 436 -19.32 0.85 15.67
CA ASP A 436 -19.84 0.46 16.97
C ASP A 436 -19.75 1.59 18.02
N GLY A 437 -20.34 1.35 19.20
CA GLY A 437 -20.34 2.32 20.30
C GLY A 437 -18.95 2.66 20.86
N ASP A 438 -17.94 1.84 20.59
CA ASP A 438 -16.54 2.05 20.98
C ASP A 438 -15.74 2.80 19.90
N GLY A 439 -16.33 3.06 18.73
CA GLY A 439 -15.75 3.77 17.60
C GLY A 439 -14.97 2.89 16.63
N ASN A 440 -15.08 1.56 16.71
CA ASN A 440 -14.49 0.67 15.72
C ASN A 440 -15.30 0.72 14.43
N VAL A 441 -14.61 0.86 13.31
CA VAL A 441 -15.21 0.96 11.96
C VAL A 441 -15.18 -0.39 11.28
N TYR A 442 -16.30 -0.78 10.67
CA TYR A 442 -16.48 -2.05 9.93
C TYR A 442 -16.83 -1.73 8.48
N ILE A 443 -15.95 -2.08 7.55
CA ILE A 443 -16.17 -1.86 6.12
C ILE A 443 -17.13 -2.94 5.59
N LYS A 444 -18.13 -2.50 4.81
CA LYS A 444 -19.15 -3.39 4.20
C LYS A 444 -18.93 -3.57 2.69
N GLY A 445 -18.39 -2.57 2.02
CA GLY A 445 -18.12 -2.60 0.59
C GLY A 445 -18.03 -1.22 -0.02
N ARG A 446 -17.97 -1.18 -1.35
CA ARG A 446 -17.96 0.07 -2.14
C ARG A 446 -19.36 0.51 -2.52
N SER A 447 -19.70 1.78 -2.36
CA SER A 447 -21.01 2.32 -2.77
C SER A 447 -21.31 2.08 -4.25
N LYS A 448 -20.30 2.18 -5.11
CA LYS A 448 -20.42 1.93 -6.56
C LYS A 448 -20.63 0.46 -6.94
N ASN A 449 -20.29 -0.47 -6.05
CA ASN A 449 -20.43 -1.90 -6.29
C ASN A 449 -21.71 -2.45 -5.66
N MET A 450 -22.38 -1.67 -4.82
CA MET A 450 -23.63 -2.06 -4.17
C MET A 450 -24.68 -2.42 -5.23
N LEU A 451 -25.30 -3.58 -5.04
CA LEU A 451 -26.39 -4.07 -5.87
C LEU A 451 -27.72 -3.84 -5.17
N LEU A 452 -28.76 -3.64 -5.95
CA LEU A 452 -30.12 -3.48 -5.42
C LEU A 452 -30.88 -4.81 -5.55
N GLY A 453 -31.28 -5.39 -4.44
CA GLY A 453 -32.12 -6.59 -4.43
C GLY A 453 -33.52 -6.34 -4.99
N ALA A 454 -34.21 -7.39 -5.40
CA ALA A 454 -35.55 -7.33 -6.02
C ALA A 454 -36.61 -6.65 -5.14
N SER A 455 -36.41 -6.63 -3.82
CA SER A 455 -37.31 -5.98 -2.85
C SER A 455 -36.71 -4.68 -2.27
N GLY A 456 -35.70 -4.10 -2.95
CA GLY A 456 -35.11 -2.82 -2.55
C GLY A 456 -34.04 -2.91 -1.44
N GLN A 457 -33.58 -4.11 -1.09
CA GLN A 457 -32.49 -4.27 -0.12
C GLN A 457 -31.14 -3.97 -0.78
N ASN A 458 -30.24 -3.32 -0.02
CA ASN A 458 -28.87 -3.16 -0.41
C ASN A 458 -28.13 -4.50 -0.26
N ILE A 459 -27.45 -4.92 -1.33
CA ILE A 459 -26.60 -6.10 -1.37
C ILE A 459 -25.17 -5.63 -1.57
N TYR A 460 -24.29 -6.09 -0.70
CA TYR A 460 -22.85 -5.79 -0.74
C TYR A 460 -22.12 -7.01 -1.31
N PRO A 461 -21.71 -6.98 -2.61
CA PRO A 461 -21.08 -8.14 -3.25
C PRO A 461 -19.84 -8.60 -2.51
N GLU A 462 -19.06 -7.67 -1.97
CA GLU A 462 -17.82 -7.95 -1.24
C GLU A 462 -18.06 -8.83 -0.01
N GLU A 463 -19.19 -8.66 0.70
CA GLU A 463 -19.54 -9.51 1.85
C GLU A 463 -19.86 -10.95 1.44
N ILE A 464 -20.42 -11.13 0.24
CA ILE A 464 -20.74 -12.46 -0.31
C ILE A 464 -19.45 -13.12 -0.81
N GLU A 465 -18.61 -12.35 -1.51
CA GLU A 465 -17.32 -12.79 -2.05
C GLU A 465 -16.34 -13.21 -0.95
N ASP A 466 -16.30 -12.47 0.15
CA ASP A 466 -15.48 -12.81 1.31
C ASP A 466 -15.81 -14.22 1.83
N LYS A 467 -17.11 -14.54 1.94
CA LYS A 467 -17.57 -15.88 2.33
C LYS A 467 -17.25 -16.93 1.25
N LEU A 468 -17.48 -16.59 -0.03
CA LEU A 468 -17.22 -17.48 -1.15
C LEU A 468 -15.73 -17.79 -1.28
N ASN A 469 -14.85 -16.78 -1.10
CA ASN A 469 -13.41 -16.94 -1.12
C ASN A 469 -12.86 -17.78 0.06
N SER A 470 -13.65 -18.03 1.09
CA SER A 470 -13.27 -18.94 2.19
C SER A 470 -13.63 -20.41 1.92
N LEU A 471 -14.39 -20.71 0.86
CA LEU A 471 -14.81 -22.06 0.52
C LEU A 471 -13.74 -22.84 -0.27
N ALA A 472 -13.93 -24.16 -0.35
CA ALA A 472 -12.96 -25.08 -0.94
C ALA A 472 -12.63 -24.73 -2.40
N LEU A 473 -11.34 -24.71 -2.72
CA LEU A 473 -10.82 -24.50 -4.08
C LEU A 473 -11.23 -23.15 -4.74
N VAL A 474 -11.62 -22.15 -3.95
CA VAL A 474 -11.86 -20.80 -4.45
C VAL A 474 -10.61 -19.95 -4.25
N SER A 475 -10.00 -19.50 -5.34
CA SER A 475 -8.87 -18.56 -5.31
C SER A 475 -9.34 -17.12 -5.22
N GLU A 476 -10.30 -16.76 -6.08
CA GLU A 476 -10.90 -15.41 -6.16
C GLU A 476 -12.32 -15.50 -6.70
N SER A 477 -13.16 -14.55 -6.31
CA SER A 477 -14.53 -14.48 -6.82
C SER A 477 -14.99 -13.05 -7.08
N VAL A 478 -15.99 -12.92 -7.96
CA VAL A 478 -16.75 -11.69 -8.22
C VAL A 478 -18.22 -12.04 -8.23
N VAL A 479 -19.01 -11.35 -7.41
CA VAL A 479 -20.47 -11.50 -7.43
C VAL A 479 -21.09 -10.41 -8.30
N ILE A 480 -21.83 -10.82 -9.31
CA ILE A 480 -22.53 -9.96 -10.25
C ILE A 480 -24.04 -10.15 -10.16
N GLN A 481 -24.79 -9.17 -10.65
CA GLN A 481 -26.25 -9.28 -10.76
C GLN A 481 -26.65 -9.37 -12.22
N LYS A 482 -27.42 -10.40 -12.57
CA LYS A 482 -28.04 -10.53 -13.90
C LYS A 482 -29.56 -10.63 -13.74
N GLY A 483 -30.25 -9.54 -14.08
CA GLY A 483 -31.66 -9.38 -13.72
C GLY A 483 -31.85 -9.39 -12.20
N ASN A 484 -32.71 -10.26 -11.71
CA ASN A 484 -32.95 -10.40 -10.26
C ASN A 484 -32.13 -11.51 -9.59
N LYS A 485 -31.12 -12.06 -10.29
CA LYS A 485 -30.30 -13.18 -9.79
C LYS A 485 -28.87 -12.72 -9.51
N LEU A 486 -28.32 -13.16 -8.38
CA LEU A 486 -26.89 -13.04 -8.11
C LEU A 486 -26.17 -14.26 -8.67
N ILE A 487 -25.04 -14.01 -9.32
CA ILE A 487 -24.16 -15.03 -9.91
C ILE A 487 -22.77 -14.84 -9.32
N GLY A 488 -22.17 -15.91 -8.81
CA GLY A 488 -20.77 -15.92 -8.40
C GLY A 488 -19.89 -16.35 -9.57
N LEU A 489 -19.01 -15.48 -10.03
CA LEU A 489 -17.91 -15.85 -10.92
C LEU A 489 -16.75 -16.27 -10.03
N VAL A 490 -16.18 -17.46 -10.24
CA VAL A 490 -15.11 -18.02 -9.39
C VAL A 490 -13.93 -18.42 -10.25
N HIS A 491 -12.76 -17.90 -9.92
CA HIS A 491 -11.49 -18.46 -10.38
C HIS A 491 -11.03 -19.50 -9.36
N PRO A 492 -10.96 -20.79 -9.75
CA PRO A 492 -10.53 -21.86 -8.83
C PRO A 492 -9.04 -21.79 -8.49
N ASP A 493 -8.65 -22.37 -7.35
CA ASP A 493 -7.23 -22.69 -7.07
C ASP A 493 -6.82 -23.95 -7.87
N TYR A 494 -6.39 -23.73 -9.11
CA TYR A 494 -5.97 -24.80 -10.00
C TYR A 494 -4.71 -25.53 -9.51
N ASP A 495 -3.84 -24.88 -8.74
CA ASP A 495 -2.66 -25.51 -8.15
C ASP A 495 -3.07 -26.56 -7.11
N GLU A 496 -4.04 -26.21 -6.27
CA GLU A 496 -4.59 -27.14 -5.27
C GLU A 496 -5.43 -28.24 -5.94
N ALA A 497 -6.26 -27.90 -6.93
CA ALA A 497 -7.03 -28.86 -7.71
C ALA A 497 -6.14 -29.89 -8.38
N GLN A 498 -5.01 -29.48 -8.97
CA GLN A 498 -4.02 -30.37 -9.57
C GLN A 498 -3.36 -31.28 -8.51
N THR A 499 -3.04 -30.74 -7.35
CA THR A 499 -2.45 -31.52 -6.24
C THR A 499 -3.41 -32.61 -5.76
N LEU A 500 -4.72 -32.34 -5.80
CA LEU A 500 -5.77 -33.27 -5.43
C LEU A 500 -6.21 -34.19 -6.59
N ASN A 501 -5.60 -34.08 -7.78
CA ASN A 501 -5.94 -34.82 -9.01
C ASN A 501 -7.41 -34.67 -9.42
N LEU A 502 -7.98 -33.47 -9.28
CA LEU A 502 -9.38 -33.19 -9.63
C LEU A 502 -9.52 -32.78 -11.10
N GLY A 503 -10.50 -33.35 -11.79
CA GLY A 503 -10.87 -32.96 -13.14
C GLY A 503 -11.92 -31.84 -13.20
N GLU A 504 -12.27 -31.38 -14.42
CA GLU A 504 -13.25 -30.30 -14.60
C GLU A 504 -14.63 -30.63 -14.03
N LYS A 505 -15.03 -31.89 -14.06
CA LYS A 505 -16.33 -32.32 -13.53
C LYS A 505 -16.35 -32.25 -12.01
N GLU A 506 -15.34 -32.81 -11.34
CA GLU A 506 -15.22 -32.77 -9.88
C GLU A 506 -15.12 -31.32 -9.38
N LEU A 507 -14.42 -30.47 -10.12
CA LEU A 507 -14.33 -29.04 -9.79
C LEU A 507 -15.68 -28.34 -9.89
N THR A 508 -16.47 -28.68 -10.92
CA THR A 508 -17.85 -28.16 -11.07
C THR A 508 -18.77 -28.64 -9.93
N ASP A 509 -18.65 -29.91 -9.54
CA ASP A 509 -19.44 -30.47 -8.44
C ASP A 509 -19.08 -29.79 -7.10
N ILE A 510 -17.79 -29.49 -6.87
CA ILE A 510 -17.32 -28.75 -5.69
C ILE A 510 -17.87 -27.31 -5.69
N MET A 511 -17.88 -26.63 -6.85
CA MET A 511 -18.44 -25.27 -6.95
C MET A 511 -19.95 -25.26 -6.66
N GLU A 512 -20.68 -26.30 -7.04
CA GLU A 512 -22.11 -26.40 -6.68
C GLU A 512 -22.29 -26.67 -5.17
N GLN A 513 -21.43 -27.47 -4.54
CA GLN A 513 -21.42 -27.64 -3.09
C GLN A 513 -21.11 -26.30 -2.39
N ASN A 514 -20.10 -25.56 -2.87
CA ASN A 514 -19.76 -24.22 -2.38
C ASN A 514 -20.95 -23.26 -2.49
N ARG A 515 -21.72 -23.30 -3.59
CA ARG A 515 -22.92 -22.48 -3.74
C ARG A 515 -23.97 -22.82 -2.67
N GLN A 516 -24.19 -24.09 -2.42
CA GLN A 516 -25.13 -24.53 -1.39
C GLN A 516 -24.66 -24.09 0.00
N GLU A 517 -23.42 -24.30 0.32
CA GLU A 517 -22.82 -23.88 1.59
C GLU A 517 -22.87 -22.35 1.77
N LEU A 518 -22.43 -21.57 0.77
CA LEU A 518 -22.53 -20.12 0.76
C LEU A 518 -23.95 -19.64 1.06
N ASN A 519 -24.94 -20.26 0.44
CA ASN A 519 -26.35 -19.90 0.60
C ASN A 519 -26.93 -20.21 2.01
N THR A 520 -26.20 -20.96 2.83
CA THR A 520 -26.51 -21.10 4.27
C THR A 520 -25.91 -20.00 5.13
N MET A 521 -24.87 -19.31 4.61
CA MET A 521 -24.11 -18.29 5.34
C MET A 521 -24.61 -16.86 5.06
N VAL A 522 -25.46 -16.69 4.04
CA VAL A 522 -25.94 -15.37 3.61
C VAL A 522 -27.45 -15.21 3.81
N PRO A 523 -27.95 -13.98 4.01
CA PRO A 523 -29.39 -13.70 4.04
C PRO A 523 -30.10 -14.16 2.76
N ALA A 524 -31.40 -14.41 2.84
CA ALA A 524 -32.20 -14.96 1.73
C ALA A 524 -32.09 -14.10 0.44
N TYR A 525 -32.03 -12.76 0.58
CA TYR A 525 -31.92 -11.84 -0.54
C TYR A 525 -30.51 -11.74 -1.14
N CYS A 526 -29.50 -12.29 -0.46
CA CYS A 526 -28.11 -12.38 -0.91
C CYS A 526 -27.76 -13.76 -1.50
N LYS A 527 -28.70 -14.67 -1.62
CA LYS A 527 -28.44 -16.02 -2.14
C LYS A 527 -27.98 -15.99 -3.59
N VAL A 528 -26.88 -16.69 -3.85
CA VAL A 528 -26.32 -16.85 -5.18
C VAL A 528 -27.05 -17.99 -5.91
N SER A 529 -27.58 -17.69 -7.08
CA SER A 529 -28.35 -18.64 -7.88
C SER A 529 -27.47 -19.65 -8.63
N GLU A 530 -26.25 -19.24 -8.98
CA GLU A 530 -25.32 -20.02 -9.80
C GLU A 530 -23.88 -19.61 -9.48
N ILE A 531 -22.95 -20.56 -9.45
CA ILE A 531 -21.51 -20.29 -9.52
C ILE A 531 -21.02 -20.69 -10.91
N ARG A 532 -20.30 -19.79 -11.56
CA ARG A 532 -19.64 -20.02 -12.85
C ARG A 532 -18.15 -20.02 -12.68
N ILE A 533 -17.49 -21.05 -13.21
CA ILE A 533 -16.04 -21.12 -13.24
C ILE A 533 -15.50 -20.14 -14.27
N HIS A 534 -14.65 -19.21 -13.83
CA HIS A 534 -13.86 -18.32 -14.66
C HIS A 534 -12.46 -18.93 -14.81
N LYS A 535 -12.14 -19.41 -16.00
CA LYS A 535 -10.90 -20.20 -16.23
C LYS A 535 -9.62 -19.37 -16.05
N GLU A 536 -9.65 -18.10 -16.42
CA GLU A 536 -8.51 -17.20 -16.31
C GLU A 536 -8.54 -16.45 -14.98
N GLU A 537 -7.39 -15.95 -14.53
CA GLU A 537 -7.37 -15.01 -13.39
C GLU A 537 -8.14 -13.73 -13.75
N PHE A 538 -8.84 -13.16 -12.77
CA PHE A 538 -9.51 -11.88 -12.99
C PHE A 538 -8.49 -10.78 -13.29
N GLU A 539 -8.81 -9.94 -14.28
CA GLU A 539 -7.99 -8.75 -14.53
C GLU A 539 -7.99 -7.82 -13.32
N LYS A 540 -6.79 -7.40 -12.94
CA LYS A 540 -6.57 -6.55 -11.78
C LYS A 540 -6.00 -5.20 -12.16
N THR A 541 -6.30 -4.23 -11.31
CA THR A 541 -5.56 -2.96 -11.32
C THR A 541 -4.12 -3.19 -10.86
N PRO A 542 -3.18 -2.26 -11.09
CA PRO A 542 -1.84 -2.32 -10.49
C PRO A 542 -1.85 -2.44 -8.95
N LYS A 543 -2.93 -2.01 -8.31
CA LYS A 543 -3.18 -2.17 -6.87
C LYS A 543 -3.72 -3.56 -6.49
N LYS A 544 -3.72 -4.53 -7.42
CA LYS A 544 -4.22 -5.90 -7.26
C LYS A 544 -5.72 -6.03 -6.94
N SER A 545 -6.51 -4.97 -7.15
CA SER A 545 -7.97 -5.02 -7.06
C SER A 545 -8.57 -5.48 -8.38
N ILE A 546 -9.56 -6.36 -8.33
CA ILE A 546 -10.25 -6.87 -9.53
C ILE A 546 -10.98 -5.72 -10.25
N LYS A 547 -10.84 -5.66 -11.56
CA LYS A 547 -11.54 -4.70 -12.44
C LYS A 547 -12.99 -5.18 -12.67
N ARG A 548 -13.85 -5.01 -11.67
CA ARG A 548 -15.24 -5.52 -11.68
C ARG A 548 -16.05 -5.11 -12.91
N PHE A 549 -15.82 -3.90 -13.43
CA PHE A 549 -16.53 -3.38 -14.59
C PHE A 549 -16.34 -4.21 -15.86
N LEU A 550 -15.35 -5.11 -15.91
CA LEU A 550 -15.14 -6.04 -17.02
C LEU A 550 -16.06 -7.27 -16.94
N TYR A 551 -16.73 -7.49 -15.81
CA TYR A 551 -17.47 -8.72 -15.52
C TYR A 551 -18.96 -8.49 -15.25
N THR A 552 -19.49 -7.31 -15.53
CA THR A 552 -20.87 -6.91 -15.24
C THR A 552 -21.91 -7.38 -16.27
N GLU A 553 -21.51 -8.00 -17.40
CA GLU A 553 -22.42 -8.49 -18.46
C GLU A 553 -22.66 -10.01 -18.42
#